data_c4963090b32cd3fa47e8873db0c181e6
#
_entry.id   c4963090b32cd3fa47e8873db0c181e6
#
_cell.length_a   1.000
_cell.length_b   1.000
_cell.length_c   1.000
_cell.angle_alpha   90.00
_cell.angle_beta   90.00
_cell.angle_gamma   90.00
#
_symmetry.space_group_name_H-M   'P 1'
#
loop_
_entity.id
_entity.type
_entity.pdbx_description
1 polymer ?
#
loop_
_entity_poly.entity_id
_entity_poly.type
_entity_poly.pdbx_seq_one_letter_code
_entity_poly.pdbx_strand_id
1 'polypeptide(L)'
;SESMSKSKKNTIDPEKMIEEYGADAVRLFILSDSPPEKDIQWSESGMSAAYKFIQKFWLMSENILNLIEKDVSDTSDKNIDVFTNQSINKINIALEKFRYNVIVAVFHDIYNFYIKVSKNKKKLKENFEKILIVMMPVIPHLASECLNKIKKEGKLTWPNVIKNFLESKEKEIVIQINGKKRGNILIDKNISEAEIIEKINKIGLIDKYIEN
;
A
#
# COMPACT_ATOMS: atom_id res chain seq x y z
N SER A 1 24.20 -4.83 18.61
CA SER A 1 24.13 -5.70 17.41
C SER A 1 25.52 -6.14 17.02
N GLU A 2 25.65 -7.39 16.65
CA GLU A 2 26.91 -7.99 16.21
C GLU A 2 26.82 -8.42 14.76
N SER A 3 27.90 -8.20 13.98
CA SER A 3 27.96 -8.65 12.59
C SER A 3 27.93 -10.19 12.53
N MET A 4 27.08 -10.74 11.66
CA MET A 4 26.99 -12.17 11.43
C MET A 4 28.24 -12.71 10.76
N SER A 5 28.76 -13.84 11.26
CA SER A 5 29.84 -14.56 10.61
C SER A 5 29.82 -16.05 10.94
N LYS A 6 30.32 -16.88 10.03
CA LYS A 6 30.45 -18.34 10.25
C LYS A 6 31.30 -18.69 11.46
N SER A 7 32.36 -17.92 11.71
CA SER A 7 33.25 -18.11 12.85
C SER A 7 32.57 -17.84 14.19
N LYS A 8 31.59 -16.91 14.22
CA LYS A 8 30.81 -16.58 15.42
C LYS A 8 29.60 -17.50 15.61
N LYS A 9 29.29 -18.36 14.63
CA LYS A 9 28.10 -19.25 14.62
C LYS A 9 26.78 -18.52 14.88
N ASN A 10 26.69 -17.24 14.46
CA ASN A 10 25.51 -16.39 14.62
C ASN A 10 24.83 -16.06 13.27
N THR A 11 25.07 -16.88 12.25
CA THR A 11 24.48 -16.76 10.92
C THR A 11 23.07 -17.36 10.91
N ILE A 12 22.16 -16.71 10.19
CA ILE A 12 20.84 -17.25 9.88
C ILE A 12 20.94 -18.03 8.56
N ASP A 13 20.38 -19.22 8.57
CA ASP A 13 20.29 -20.07 7.38
C ASP A 13 19.10 -19.64 6.51
N PRO A 14 19.33 -19.10 5.30
CA PRO A 14 18.26 -18.65 4.43
C PRO A 14 17.32 -19.79 3.98
N GLU A 15 17.84 -21.00 3.78
CA GLU A 15 17.04 -22.15 3.34
C GLU A 15 15.99 -22.50 4.40
N LYS A 16 16.38 -22.58 5.66
CA LYS A 16 15.45 -22.81 6.77
C LYS A 16 14.39 -21.73 6.89
N MET A 17 14.76 -20.47 6.67
CA MET A 17 13.80 -19.35 6.72
C MET A 17 12.82 -19.44 5.55
N ILE A 18 13.27 -19.83 4.38
CA ILE A 18 12.39 -20.02 3.21
C ILE A 18 11.46 -21.23 3.42
N GLU A 19 11.95 -22.32 4.01
CA GLU A 19 11.12 -23.48 4.34
C GLU A 19 10.03 -23.14 5.38
N GLU A 20 10.37 -22.33 6.39
CA GLU A 20 9.44 -21.99 7.47
C GLU A 20 8.44 -20.88 7.11
N TYR A 21 8.91 -19.81 6.45
CA TYR A 21 8.13 -18.60 6.22
C TYR A 21 7.76 -18.36 4.74
N GLY A 22 8.39 -19.07 3.82
CA GLY A 22 8.26 -18.85 2.38
C GLY A 22 9.15 -17.74 1.85
N ALA A 23 9.52 -17.84 0.59
CA ALA A 23 10.46 -16.91 -0.05
C ALA A 23 9.97 -15.45 -0.06
N ASP A 24 8.67 -15.22 -0.29
CA ASP A 24 8.10 -13.87 -0.34
C ASP A 24 8.16 -13.17 1.04
N ALA A 25 7.96 -13.90 2.13
CA ALA A 25 8.07 -13.32 3.47
C ALA A 25 9.51 -12.95 3.81
N VAL A 26 10.47 -13.80 3.44
CA VAL A 26 11.91 -13.51 3.62
C VAL A 26 12.33 -12.28 2.80
N ARG A 27 11.92 -12.21 1.52
CA ARG A 27 12.16 -11.04 0.66
C ARG A 27 11.54 -9.77 1.24
N LEU A 28 10.29 -9.83 1.66
CA LEU A 28 9.58 -8.70 2.24
C LEU A 28 10.28 -8.19 3.50
N PHE A 29 10.71 -9.08 4.39
CA PHE A 29 11.45 -8.73 5.60
C PHE A 29 12.76 -8.00 5.26
N ILE A 30 13.59 -8.60 4.38
CA ILE A 30 14.88 -8.01 4.00
C ILE A 30 14.71 -6.63 3.36
N LEU A 31 13.67 -6.44 2.53
CA LEU A 31 13.45 -5.20 1.79
C LEU A 31 12.69 -4.13 2.60
N SER A 32 12.11 -4.48 3.76
CA SER A 32 11.27 -3.57 4.54
C SER A 32 12.04 -2.72 5.54
N ASP A 33 13.14 -3.25 6.09
CA ASP A 33 13.78 -2.67 7.28
C ASP A 33 14.55 -1.38 6.95
N SER A 34 15.39 -1.42 5.93
CA SER A 34 16.35 -0.34 5.69
C SER A 34 16.58 -0.09 4.20
N PRO A 35 17.01 1.13 3.82
CA PRO A 35 17.56 1.35 2.49
C PRO A 35 18.78 0.44 2.27
N PRO A 36 19.08 0.06 1.00
CA PRO A 36 20.13 -0.93 0.68
C PRO A 36 21.55 -0.52 1.13
N GLU A 37 21.78 0.74 1.46
CA GLU A 37 23.05 1.26 1.96
C GLU A 37 23.28 0.99 3.46
N LYS A 38 22.24 0.51 4.17
CA LYS A 38 22.31 0.26 5.61
C LYS A 38 22.31 -1.23 5.91
N ASP A 39 22.97 -1.59 7.00
CA ASP A 39 22.92 -2.94 7.53
C ASP A 39 21.51 -3.31 7.99
N ILE A 40 21.12 -4.55 7.70
CA ILE A 40 19.84 -5.12 8.13
C ILE A 40 20.06 -5.82 9.48
N GLN A 41 19.24 -5.50 10.46
CA GLN A 41 19.24 -6.22 11.72
C GLN A 41 18.25 -7.39 11.66
N TRP A 42 18.77 -8.61 11.89
CA TRP A 42 17.87 -9.75 11.99
C TRP A 42 16.93 -9.62 13.19
N SER A 43 15.64 -9.85 12.95
CA SER A 43 14.60 -9.81 13.97
C SER A 43 13.57 -10.91 13.70
N GLU A 44 13.42 -11.86 14.62
CA GLU A 44 12.37 -12.89 14.53
C GLU A 44 10.98 -12.29 14.53
N SER A 45 10.77 -11.24 15.31
CA SER A 45 9.50 -10.50 15.31
C SER A 45 9.21 -9.82 13.99
N GLY A 46 10.24 -9.25 13.34
CA GLY A 46 10.15 -8.67 12.00
C GLY A 46 9.85 -9.72 10.94
N MET A 47 10.50 -10.89 11.01
CA MET A 47 10.23 -12.00 10.10
C MET A 47 8.79 -12.52 10.24
N SER A 48 8.33 -12.71 11.49
CA SER A 48 6.96 -13.10 11.78
C SER A 48 5.94 -12.05 11.31
N ALA A 49 6.26 -10.75 11.41
CA ALA A 49 5.39 -9.69 10.92
C ALA A 49 5.29 -9.70 9.39
N ALA A 50 6.40 -9.92 8.67
CA ALA A 50 6.42 -10.06 7.23
C ALA A 50 5.58 -11.26 6.77
N TYR A 51 5.74 -12.41 7.42
CA TYR A 51 4.93 -13.60 7.14
C TYR A 51 3.43 -13.37 7.35
N LYS A 52 3.05 -12.75 8.48
CA LYS A 52 1.65 -12.39 8.76
C LYS A 52 1.10 -11.41 7.72
N PHE A 53 1.93 -10.50 7.20
CA PHE A 53 1.50 -9.60 6.13
C PHE A 53 1.18 -10.37 4.84
N ILE A 54 2.05 -11.31 4.42
CA ILE A 54 1.81 -12.17 3.25
C ILE A 54 0.49 -12.93 3.39
N GLN A 55 0.25 -13.55 4.57
CA GLN A 55 -1.00 -14.28 4.83
C GLN A 55 -2.24 -13.37 4.77
N LYS A 56 -2.17 -12.19 5.38
CA LYS A 56 -3.28 -11.22 5.36
C LYS A 56 -3.55 -10.71 3.95
N PHE A 57 -2.50 -10.43 3.18
CA PHE A 57 -2.62 -9.98 1.80
C PHE A 57 -3.25 -11.08 0.92
N TRP A 58 -2.84 -12.33 1.13
CA TRP A 58 -3.47 -13.49 0.47
C TRP A 58 -4.97 -13.56 0.73
N LEU A 59 -5.39 -13.54 1.99
CA LEU A 59 -6.81 -13.58 2.37
C LEU A 59 -7.60 -12.39 1.79
N MET A 60 -7.02 -11.20 1.78
CA MET A 60 -7.61 -10.04 1.13
C MET A 60 -7.76 -10.28 -0.39
N SER A 61 -6.74 -10.85 -1.04
CA SER A 61 -6.77 -11.16 -2.48
C SER A 61 -7.87 -12.16 -2.82
N GLU A 62 -8.05 -13.21 -2.01
CA GLU A 62 -9.16 -14.17 -2.16
C GLU A 62 -10.53 -13.45 -2.11
N ASN A 63 -10.70 -12.51 -1.20
CA ASN A 63 -11.93 -11.72 -1.12
C ASN A 63 -12.14 -10.85 -2.37
N ILE A 64 -11.07 -10.23 -2.89
CA ILE A 64 -11.13 -9.43 -4.13
C ILE A 64 -11.47 -10.31 -5.34
N LEU A 65 -10.87 -11.50 -5.43
CA LEU A 65 -11.18 -12.48 -6.48
C LEU A 65 -12.66 -12.87 -6.47
N ASN A 66 -13.21 -13.17 -5.29
CA ASN A 66 -14.63 -13.47 -5.12
C ASN A 66 -15.54 -12.29 -5.52
N LEU A 67 -15.11 -11.04 -5.30
CA LEU A 67 -15.84 -9.87 -5.75
C LEU A 67 -15.78 -9.69 -7.27
N ILE A 68 -14.65 -10.00 -7.91
CA ILE A 68 -14.47 -9.94 -9.36
C ILE A 68 -15.35 -10.98 -10.08
N GLU A 69 -15.47 -12.17 -9.52
CA GLU A 69 -16.28 -13.26 -10.10
C GLU A 69 -17.78 -13.02 -9.99
N LYS A 70 -18.23 -12.31 -8.96
CA LYS A 70 -19.62 -11.92 -8.79
C LYS A 70 -19.91 -10.70 -9.68
N ASP A 71 -20.40 -10.93 -10.87
CA ASP A 71 -20.82 -9.90 -11.83
C ASP A 71 -21.97 -9.07 -11.23
N VAL A 72 -21.61 -8.04 -10.47
CA VAL A 72 -22.57 -7.15 -9.80
C VAL A 72 -22.39 -5.73 -10.31
N SER A 73 -23.44 -5.24 -10.90
CA SER A 73 -23.73 -3.87 -11.35
C SER A 73 -22.81 -2.74 -10.89
N ASP A 74 -22.32 -2.10 -11.86
CA ASP A 74 -21.56 -0.90 -12.10
C ASP A 74 -21.87 0.28 -11.18
N THR A 75 -20.98 0.52 -10.23
CA THR A 75 -20.76 1.86 -9.71
C THR A 75 -19.34 2.27 -10.04
N SER A 76 -19.17 3.15 -11.02
CA SER A 76 -17.87 3.71 -11.37
C SER A 76 -17.29 4.42 -10.14
N ASP A 77 -16.26 3.84 -9.54
CA ASP A 77 -15.54 4.47 -8.44
C ASP A 77 -14.20 5.00 -8.96
N LYS A 78 -14.19 6.31 -9.23
CA LYS A 78 -12.97 7.02 -9.64
C LYS A 78 -11.83 6.90 -8.62
N ASN A 79 -12.16 6.64 -7.35
CA ASN A 79 -11.17 6.53 -6.28
C ASN A 79 -10.21 5.36 -6.49
N ILE A 80 -10.68 4.23 -7.04
CA ILE A 80 -9.81 3.08 -7.30
C ILE A 80 -8.78 3.39 -8.40
N ASP A 81 -9.17 4.08 -9.47
CA ASP A 81 -8.24 4.52 -10.53
C ASP A 81 -7.20 5.50 -9.98
N VAL A 82 -7.62 6.47 -9.19
CA VAL A 82 -6.74 7.46 -8.55
C VAL A 82 -5.75 6.76 -7.63
N PHE A 83 -6.24 5.93 -6.71
CA PHE A 83 -5.40 5.21 -5.76
C PHE A 83 -4.37 4.31 -6.46
N THR A 84 -4.80 3.55 -7.47
CA THR A 84 -3.92 2.66 -8.24
C THR A 84 -2.81 3.45 -8.94
N ASN A 85 -3.15 4.53 -9.65
CA ASN A 85 -2.15 5.33 -10.35
C ASN A 85 -1.18 6.03 -9.40
N GLN A 86 -1.65 6.53 -8.28
CA GLN A 86 -0.80 7.12 -7.23
C GLN A 86 0.15 6.08 -6.62
N SER A 87 -0.34 4.87 -6.35
CA SER A 87 0.47 3.76 -5.82
C SER A 87 1.55 3.33 -6.81
N ILE A 88 1.21 3.15 -8.09
CA ILE A 88 2.16 2.81 -9.15
C ILE A 88 3.23 3.91 -9.27
N ASN A 89 2.84 5.19 -9.27
CA ASN A 89 3.78 6.29 -9.35
C ASN A 89 4.76 6.33 -8.16
N LYS A 90 4.27 6.12 -6.94
CA LYS A 90 5.11 6.03 -5.74
C LYS A 90 6.11 4.87 -5.85
N ILE A 91 5.64 3.69 -6.32
CA ILE A 91 6.49 2.51 -6.52
C ILE A 91 7.55 2.77 -7.58
N ASN A 92 7.19 3.39 -8.74
CA ASN A 92 8.14 3.72 -9.79
C ASN A 92 9.27 4.62 -9.27
N ILE A 93 8.92 5.71 -8.58
CA ILE A 93 9.90 6.63 -8.01
C ILE A 93 10.79 5.93 -6.97
N ALA A 94 10.23 5.03 -6.20
CA ALA A 94 10.97 4.28 -5.19
C ALA A 94 11.90 3.23 -5.82
N LEU A 95 11.48 2.56 -6.90
CA LEU A 95 12.31 1.62 -7.67
C LEU A 95 13.50 2.30 -8.31
N GLU A 96 13.31 3.46 -8.96
CA GLU A 96 14.39 4.25 -9.56
C GLU A 96 15.47 4.65 -8.54
N LYS A 97 15.08 4.80 -7.28
CA LYS A 97 15.96 5.20 -6.18
C LYS A 97 16.38 4.04 -5.27
N PHE A 98 16.08 2.80 -5.65
CA PHE A 98 16.31 1.59 -4.84
C PHE A 98 15.75 1.67 -3.40
N ARG A 99 14.67 2.44 -3.19
CA ARG A 99 14.04 2.61 -1.87
C ARG A 99 12.97 1.54 -1.63
N TYR A 100 13.40 0.30 -1.49
CA TYR A 100 12.48 -0.83 -1.33
C TYR A 100 11.63 -0.74 -0.05
N ASN A 101 12.18 -0.20 1.04
CA ASN A 101 11.43 0.06 2.27
C ASN A 101 10.21 0.98 2.04
N VAL A 102 10.33 1.96 1.15
CA VAL A 102 9.19 2.82 0.75
C VAL A 102 8.17 2.01 -0.06
N ILE A 103 8.62 1.10 -0.93
CA ILE A 103 7.72 0.20 -1.69
C ILE A 103 6.91 -0.67 -0.73
N VAL A 104 7.55 -1.24 0.29
CA VAL A 104 6.85 -2.04 1.30
C VAL A 104 5.83 -1.20 2.07
N ALA A 105 6.14 0.05 2.40
CA ALA A 105 5.16 0.97 3.00
C ALA A 105 3.94 1.18 2.08
N VAL A 106 4.16 1.34 0.77
CA VAL A 106 3.05 1.43 -0.21
C VAL A 106 2.24 0.13 -0.25
N PHE A 107 2.84 -1.04 -0.05
CA PHE A 107 2.08 -2.31 0.03
C PHE A 107 1.12 -2.34 1.22
N HIS A 108 1.50 -1.75 2.36
CA HIS A 108 0.60 -1.58 3.49
C HIS A 108 -0.56 -0.62 3.17
N ASP A 109 -0.30 0.47 2.43
CA ASP A 109 -1.34 1.37 1.95
C ASP A 109 -2.30 0.64 1.01
N ILE A 110 -1.78 -0.17 0.09
CA ILE A 110 -2.56 -1.02 -0.84
C ILE A 110 -3.45 -1.98 -0.06
N TYR A 111 -2.90 -2.70 0.92
CA TYR A 111 -3.69 -3.59 1.78
C TYR A 111 -4.82 -2.84 2.48
N ASN A 112 -4.51 -1.70 3.11
CA ASN A 112 -5.49 -0.89 3.84
C ASN A 112 -6.59 -0.31 2.95
N PHE A 113 -6.31 -0.07 1.68
CA PHE A 113 -7.30 0.35 0.70
C PHE A 113 -8.20 -0.81 0.29
N TYR A 114 -7.61 -1.92 -0.17
CA TYR A 114 -8.36 -3.04 -0.73
C TYR A 114 -9.17 -3.82 0.29
N ILE A 115 -8.74 -3.90 1.56
CA ILE A 115 -9.52 -4.55 2.63
C ILE A 115 -10.88 -3.86 2.88
N LYS A 116 -11.02 -2.58 2.47
CA LYS A 116 -12.26 -1.79 2.59
C LYS A 116 -13.16 -1.92 1.37
N VAL A 117 -12.71 -2.57 0.31
CA VAL A 117 -13.50 -2.77 -0.90
C VAL A 117 -14.53 -3.86 -0.63
N SER A 118 -15.80 -3.49 -0.53
CA SER A 118 -16.90 -4.40 -0.19
C SER A 118 -17.84 -4.72 -1.37
N LYS A 119 -17.63 -4.08 -2.52
CA LYS A 119 -18.48 -4.25 -3.71
C LYS A 119 -17.62 -4.38 -4.95
N ASN A 120 -18.12 -5.15 -5.94
CA ASN A 120 -17.49 -5.18 -7.25
C ASN A 120 -17.61 -3.79 -7.89
N LYS A 121 -16.52 -3.32 -8.44
CA LYS A 121 -16.40 -2.05 -9.14
C LYS A 121 -15.96 -2.33 -10.55
N LYS A 122 -16.51 -1.63 -11.53
CA LYS A 122 -16.24 -1.84 -12.97
C LYS A 122 -14.77 -2.02 -13.29
N LYS A 123 -13.89 -1.35 -12.58
CA LYS A 123 -12.44 -1.40 -12.82
C LYS A 123 -11.65 -2.16 -11.75
N LEU A 124 -12.34 -2.92 -10.89
CA LEU A 124 -11.68 -3.62 -9.79
C LEU A 124 -10.64 -4.61 -10.32
N LYS A 125 -11.04 -5.45 -11.28
CA LYS A 125 -10.13 -6.44 -11.91
C LYS A 125 -8.91 -5.75 -12.51
N GLU A 126 -9.12 -4.77 -13.40
CA GLU A 126 -8.06 -4.06 -14.11
C GLU A 126 -7.07 -3.37 -13.16
N ASN A 127 -7.58 -2.69 -12.11
CA ASN A 127 -6.75 -2.00 -11.15
C ASN A 127 -5.99 -2.97 -10.24
N PHE A 128 -6.64 -4.05 -9.81
CA PHE A 128 -5.98 -5.05 -8.97
C PHE A 128 -4.89 -5.81 -9.74
N GLU A 129 -5.10 -6.15 -11.02
CA GLU A 129 -4.06 -6.68 -11.91
C GLU A 129 -2.82 -5.77 -11.96
N LYS A 130 -3.01 -4.46 -12.15
CA LYS A 130 -1.91 -3.48 -12.17
C LYS A 130 -1.14 -3.45 -10.86
N ILE A 131 -1.84 -3.50 -9.73
CA ILE A 131 -1.23 -3.57 -8.40
C ILE A 131 -0.39 -4.84 -8.25
N LEU A 132 -0.94 -6.01 -8.61
CA LEU A 132 -0.21 -7.27 -8.52
C LEU A 132 1.08 -7.26 -9.37
N ILE A 133 1.03 -6.68 -10.57
CA ILE A 133 2.21 -6.56 -11.44
C ILE A 133 3.31 -5.73 -10.78
N VAL A 134 2.99 -4.59 -10.18
CA VAL A 134 4.01 -3.74 -9.54
C VAL A 134 4.51 -4.29 -8.20
N MET A 135 3.85 -5.29 -7.64
CA MET A 135 4.31 -6.00 -6.44
C MET A 135 5.33 -7.11 -6.74
N MET A 136 5.39 -7.61 -7.99
CA MET A 136 6.26 -8.73 -8.38
C MET A 136 7.75 -8.54 -8.05
N PRO A 137 8.36 -7.35 -8.14
CA PRO A 137 9.77 -7.17 -7.76
C PRO A 137 10.09 -7.53 -6.30
N VAL A 138 9.11 -7.44 -5.40
CA VAL A 138 9.27 -7.71 -3.96
C VAL A 138 8.69 -9.07 -3.56
N ILE A 139 7.44 -9.35 -3.91
CA ILE A 139 6.70 -10.58 -3.53
C ILE A 139 6.16 -11.31 -4.78
N PRO A 140 7.07 -11.91 -5.58
CA PRO A 140 6.72 -12.48 -6.89
C PRO A 140 5.77 -13.67 -6.82
N HIS A 141 5.89 -14.56 -5.84
CA HIS A 141 5.09 -15.78 -5.79
C HIS A 141 3.62 -15.48 -5.49
N LEU A 142 3.36 -14.67 -4.46
CA LEU A 142 2.00 -14.22 -4.12
C LEU A 142 1.36 -13.46 -5.30
N ALA A 143 2.09 -12.51 -5.89
CA ALA A 143 1.58 -11.72 -7.00
C ALA A 143 1.27 -12.59 -8.22
N SER A 144 2.16 -13.52 -8.58
CA SER A 144 1.95 -14.45 -9.71
C SER A 144 0.75 -15.37 -9.48
N GLU A 145 0.62 -15.92 -8.28
CA GLU A 145 -0.50 -16.81 -7.96
C GLU A 145 -1.85 -16.06 -8.04
N CYS A 146 -1.92 -14.84 -7.50
CA CYS A 146 -3.11 -14.01 -7.63
C CYS A 146 -3.43 -13.66 -9.09
N LEU A 147 -2.41 -13.34 -9.91
CA LEU A 147 -2.60 -13.08 -11.35
C LEU A 147 -3.11 -14.32 -12.10
N ASN A 148 -2.60 -15.51 -11.77
CA ASN A 148 -3.09 -16.77 -12.35
C ASN A 148 -4.57 -16.99 -12.01
N LYS A 149 -4.98 -16.75 -10.77
CA LYS A 149 -6.37 -16.88 -10.32
C LYS A 149 -7.32 -15.89 -11.02
N ILE A 150 -6.87 -14.66 -11.27
CA ILE A 150 -7.61 -13.67 -12.06
C ILE A 150 -7.75 -14.09 -13.53
N LYS A 151 -7.02 -15.14 -13.96
CA LYS A 151 -6.92 -15.55 -15.36
C LYS A 151 -6.46 -14.38 -16.23
N LYS A 152 -5.33 -13.77 -15.84
CA LYS A 152 -4.71 -12.70 -16.60
C LYS A 152 -4.26 -13.24 -17.95
N GLU A 153 -4.87 -12.75 -19.02
CA GLU A 153 -4.50 -13.11 -20.39
C GLU A 153 -3.38 -12.21 -20.93
N GLY A 154 -2.56 -12.80 -21.80
CA GLY A 154 -1.52 -12.09 -22.52
C GLY A 154 -0.23 -11.84 -21.70
N LYS A 155 0.69 -11.08 -22.31
CA LYS A 155 1.99 -10.77 -21.72
C LYS A 155 1.84 -9.79 -20.55
N LEU A 156 2.51 -10.07 -19.44
CA LEU A 156 2.61 -9.12 -18.33
C LEU A 156 3.46 -7.93 -18.77
N THR A 157 2.88 -6.75 -18.71
CA THR A 157 3.55 -5.49 -19.02
C THR A 157 3.48 -4.57 -17.82
N TRP A 158 4.57 -3.85 -17.56
CA TRP A 158 4.60 -2.86 -16.50
C TRP A 158 3.53 -1.78 -16.75
N PRO A 159 2.66 -1.47 -15.78
CA PRO A 159 1.55 -0.55 -16.00
C PRO A 159 2.03 0.90 -16.12
N ASN A 160 1.51 1.60 -17.12
CA ASN A 160 1.72 3.03 -17.27
C ASN A 160 0.89 3.83 -16.29
N VAL A 161 1.45 4.94 -15.82
CA VAL A 161 0.75 5.90 -14.95
C VAL A 161 -0.02 6.91 -15.80
N ILE A 162 -1.29 7.08 -15.50
CA ILE A 162 -2.15 8.10 -16.13
C ILE A 162 -2.04 9.38 -15.31
N LYS A 163 -1.39 10.41 -15.86
CA LYS A 163 -1.10 11.68 -15.17
C LYS A 163 -2.32 12.35 -14.56
N ASN A 164 -3.46 12.32 -15.24
CA ASN A 164 -4.72 12.91 -14.75
C ASN A 164 -5.19 12.35 -13.39
N PHE A 165 -4.76 11.13 -13.03
CA PHE A 165 -5.07 10.52 -11.74
C PHE A 165 -4.02 10.82 -10.66
N LEU A 166 -2.90 11.44 -11.00
CA LEU A 166 -1.90 11.89 -10.03
C LEU A 166 -2.27 13.23 -9.39
N GLU A 167 -3.01 14.05 -10.11
CA GLU A 167 -3.51 15.32 -9.63
C GLU A 167 -4.71 15.08 -8.70
N SER A 168 -4.45 14.91 -7.41
CA SER A 168 -5.51 15.00 -6.43
C SER A 168 -6.08 16.43 -6.48
N LYS A 169 -7.35 16.58 -6.82
CA LYS A 169 -8.05 17.86 -6.70
C LYS A 169 -8.23 18.26 -5.24
N GLU A 170 -8.14 17.28 -4.34
CA GLU A 170 -8.33 17.46 -2.92
C GLU A 170 -7.01 17.39 -2.16
N LYS A 171 -6.88 18.20 -1.13
CA LYS A 171 -5.77 18.23 -0.18
C LYS A 171 -6.33 17.99 1.22
N GLU A 172 -5.73 17.08 1.96
CA GLU A 172 -6.04 16.91 3.37
C GLU A 172 -5.33 17.98 4.19
N ILE A 173 -6.10 18.76 4.95
CA ILE A 173 -5.56 19.73 5.90
C ILE A 173 -5.81 19.25 7.32
N VAL A 174 -4.75 19.31 8.12
CA VAL A 174 -4.80 19.05 9.56
C VAL A 174 -5.23 20.32 10.28
N ILE A 175 -6.33 20.24 11.04
CA ILE A 175 -6.80 21.33 11.89
C ILE A 175 -6.13 21.22 13.24
N GLN A 176 -5.46 22.30 13.65
CA GLN A 176 -4.83 22.43 14.96
C GLN A 176 -5.39 23.63 15.71
N ILE A 177 -5.66 23.46 17.00
CA ILE A 177 -6.05 24.54 17.92
C ILE A 177 -5.12 24.45 19.12
N ASN A 178 -4.45 25.57 19.44
CA ASN A 178 -3.46 25.64 20.52
C ASN A 178 -2.36 24.54 20.41
N GLY A 179 -1.85 24.28 19.16
CA GLY A 179 -0.81 23.30 18.89
C GLY A 179 -1.25 21.83 18.98
N LYS A 180 -2.51 21.54 19.26
CA LYS A 180 -3.05 20.16 19.32
C LYS A 180 -3.91 19.86 18.10
N LYS A 181 -3.64 18.71 17.47
CA LYS A 181 -4.46 18.20 16.35
C LYS A 181 -5.90 17.97 16.83
N ARG A 182 -6.89 18.52 16.10
CA ARG A 182 -8.32 18.41 16.40
C ARG A 182 -9.11 17.65 15.34
N GLY A 183 -8.61 17.61 14.11
CA GLY A 183 -9.22 16.86 13.03
C GLY A 183 -8.47 17.02 11.71
N ASN A 184 -8.98 16.34 10.69
CA ASN A 184 -8.53 16.49 9.31
C ASN A 184 -9.75 16.79 8.45
N ILE A 185 -9.60 17.64 7.45
CA ILE A 185 -10.61 17.89 6.42
C ILE A 185 -10.02 17.76 5.03
N LEU A 186 -10.81 17.24 4.11
CA LEU A 186 -10.49 17.24 2.68
C LEU A 186 -11.03 18.52 2.05
N ILE A 187 -10.16 19.25 1.38
CA ILE A 187 -10.49 20.50 0.69
C ILE A 187 -9.97 20.44 -0.75
N ASP A 188 -10.64 21.18 -1.63
CA ASP A 188 -10.12 21.41 -2.99
C ASP A 188 -8.81 22.21 -2.91
N LYS A 189 -7.85 21.91 -3.78
CA LYS A 189 -6.54 22.60 -3.79
C LYS A 189 -6.64 24.09 -4.09
N ASN A 190 -7.69 24.49 -4.79
CA ASN A 190 -7.91 25.87 -5.23
C ASN A 190 -8.90 26.63 -4.34
N ILE A 191 -9.31 26.06 -3.20
CA ILE A 191 -10.22 26.70 -2.25
C ILE A 191 -9.53 27.85 -1.52
N SER A 192 -10.22 28.96 -1.35
CA SER A 192 -9.73 30.11 -0.59
C SER A 192 -9.71 29.84 0.92
N GLU A 193 -8.91 30.61 1.67
CA GLU A 193 -8.82 30.48 3.11
C GLU A 193 -10.18 30.73 3.79
N ALA A 194 -10.96 31.70 3.29
CA ALA A 194 -12.29 32.01 3.79
C ALA A 194 -13.26 30.80 3.65
N GLU A 195 -13.24 30.13 2.52
CA GLU A 195 -14.05 28.93 2.26
C GLU A 195 -13.60 27.72 3.10
N ILE A 196 -12.30 27.63 3.42
CA ILE A 196 -11.77 26.63 4.35
C ILE A 196 -12.35 26.82 5.74
N ILE A 197 -12.32 28.06 6.24
CA ILE A 197 -12.87 28.43 7.56
C ILE A 197 -14.37 28.14 7.61
N GLU A 198 -15.12 28.52 6.56
CA GLU A 198 -16.55 28.25 6.47
C GLU A 198 -16.84 26.74 6.52
N LYS A 199 -16.05 25.93 5.80
CA LYS A 199 -16.19 24.46 5.79
C LYS A 199 -15.89 23.85 7.15
N ILE A 200 -14.88 24.37 7.87
CA ILE A 200 -14.52 23.93 9.22
C ILE A 200 -15.65 24.23 10.20
N ASN A 201 -16.23 25.45 10.13
CA ASN A 201 -17.33 25.86 10.99
C ASN A 201 -18.60 25.01 10.73
N LYS A 202 -18.93 24.72 9.48
CA LYS A 202 -20.07 23.85 9.13
C LYS A 202 -19.97 22.41 9.65
N ILE A 203 -18.75 21.92 9.86
CA ILE A 203 -18.52 20.56 10.38
C ILE A 203 -18.62 20.53 11.91
N GLY A 204 -18.64 21.68 12.59
CA GLY A 204 -18.72 21.78 14.05
C GLY A 204 -17.50 21.20 14.79
N LEU A 205 -16.39 21.00 14.11
CA LEU A 205 -15.17 20.39 14.66
C LEU A 205 -14.48 21.28 15.71
N ILE A 206 -14.74 22.57 15.66
CA ILE A 206 -14.05 23.57 16.49
C ILE A 206 -14.97 24.26 17.51
N ASP A 207 -16.29 24.03 17.45
CA ASP A 207 -17.28 24.71 18.31
C ASP A 207 -16.94 24.56 19.81
N LYS A 208 -16.53 23.36 20.21
CA LYS A 208 -16.11 23.04 21.59
C LYS A 208 -14.85 23.76 22.08
N TYR A 209 -14.15 24.49 21.19
CA TYR A 209 -12.84 25.12 21.51
C TYR A 209 -12.83 26.63 21.26
N ILE A 210 -13.92 27.18 20.74
CA ILE A 210 -14.07 28.63 20.49
C ILE A 210 -14.93 29.29 21.57
N GLU A 211 -15.74 28.54 22.32
CA GLU A 211 -16.62 29.02 23.37
C GLU A 211 -15.92 29.30 24.74
N ASN A 212 -14.56 29.41 24.75
CA ASN A 212 -13.80 29.83 25.96
C ASN A 212 -12.86 30.98 25.65
#